data_2675a2807d2c1b6384ae610485d33e53
#
_entry.id   2675a2807d2c1b6384ae610485d33e53
#
_cell.length_a   1.000
_cell.length_b   1.000
_cell.length_c   1.000
_cell.angle_alpha   90.00
_cell.angle_beta   90.00
_cell.angle_gamma   90.00
#
_symmetry.space_group_name_H-M   'P 1'
#
loop_
_entity.id
_entity.type
_entity.pdbx_description
1 polymer ?
#
loop_
_entity_poly.entity_id
_entity_poly.type
_entity_poly.pdbx_seq_one_letter_code
_entity_poly.pdbx_strand_id
1 'polypeptide(L)'
;HGFKIAIIGKPNVGKSSLLNTLLHDERAIISDIAGTTRDTIEEELRIGTHLVKIIDTAGIRDSQEKIEQIGISRSKKAVEDADIILALFDGSRELDLQDKEILTLLQKEKKPIFYIVNKADLPQKIDLAIFPQEPIKMSAKEDASKLVHRLENYLDSQDKESEILLTSTYQIQAVSKTLEAIKEAGSLLEEGSLELFAFHLNEAIESLSKITRPYGVDEMLDKMFGSFCLGK
;
A
#
# COMPACT_ATOMS: atom_id res chain seq x y z
N HIS A 1 9.91 0.55 -0.87
CA HIS A 1 9.38 -0.53 -0.02
C HIS A 1 7.92 -0.22 0.29
N GLY A 2 6.98 -1.12 -0.12
CA GLY A 2 5.56 -0.95 0.16
C GLY A 2 5.24 -1.21 1.63
N PHE A 3 4.17 -0.57 2.14
CA PHE A 3 3.69 -0.80 3.51
C PHE A 3 3.08 -2.19 3.66
N LYS A 4 3.44 -2.89 4.73
CA LYS A 4 2.88 -4.20 5.06
C LYS A 4 1.65 -4.04 5.96
N ILE A 5 0.53 -4.59 5.54
CA ILE A 5 -0.73 -4.55 6.29
C ILE A 5 -1.12 -5.97 6.72
N ALA A 6 -1.39 -6.15 8.01
CA ALA A 6 -1.99 -7.36 8.55
C ALA A 6 -3.50 -7.16 8.81
N ILE A 7 -4.31 -8.14 8.43
CA ILE A 7 -5.74 -8.18 8.73
C ILE A 7 -5.98 -9.18 9.87
N ILE A 8 -6.33 -8.65 11.04
CA ILE A 8 -6.49 -9.43 12.27
C ILE A 8 -7.96 -9.47 12.69
N GLY A 9 -8.40 -10.58 13.21
CA GLY A 9 -9.76 -10.78 13.70
C GLY A 9 -10.09 -12.26 13.79
N LYS A 10 -11.14 -12.58 14.52
CA LYS A 10 -11.65 -13.95 14.69
C LYS A 10 -12.08 -14.59 13.36
N PRO A 11 -12.25 -15.91 13.33
CA PRO A 11 -12.95 -16.57 12.22
C PRO A 11 -14.34 -15.95 11.99
N ASN A 12 -14.76 -15.86 10.74
CA ASN A 12 -16.08 -15.38 10.32
C ASN A 12 -16.44 -13.91 10.64
N VAL A 13 -15.49 -13.07 11.07
CA VAL A 13 -15.73 -11.63 11.23
C VAL A 13 -15.72 -10.87 9.89
N GLY A 14 -15.30 -11.53 8.78
CA GLY A 14 -15.33 -10.97 7.44
C GLY A 14 -13.96 -10.58 6.87
N LYS A 15 -12.86 -11.16 7.37
CA LYS A 15 -11.50 -10.91 6.85
C LYS A 15 -11.37 -11.20 5.36
N SER A 16 -11.85 -12.38 4.91
CA SER A 16 -11.82 -12.77 3.49
C SER A 16 -12.70 -11.87 2.62
N SER A 17 -13.86 -11.45 3.15
CA SER A 17 -14.73 -10.49 2.45
C SER A 17 -14.03 -9.14 2.30
N LEU A 18 -13.39 -8.65 3.36
CA LEU A 18 -12.64 -7.40 3.33
C LEU A 18 -11.49 -7.46 2.31
N LEU A 19 -10.69 -8.54 2.35
CA LEU A 19 -9.60 -8.74 1.40
C LEU A 19 -10.11 -8.71 -0.04
N ASN A 20 -11.17 -9.47 -0.34
CA ASN A 20 -11.76 -9.51 -1.67
C ASN A 20 -12.29 -8.13 -2.10
N THR A 21 -12.96 -7.39 -1.22
CA THR A 21 -13.46 -6.07 -1.54
C THR A 21 -12.32 -5.07 -1.78
N LEU A 22 -11.23 -5.14 -0.99
CA LEU A 22 -10.04 -4.32 -1.22
C LEU A 22 -9.37 -4.64 -2.56
N LEU A 23 -9.30 -5.92 -2.95
CA LEU A 23 -8.74 -6.34 -4.24
C LEU A 23 -9.62 -5.95 -5.46
N HIS A 24 -10.92 -5.72 -5.25
CA HIS A 24 -11.85 -5.33 -6.31
C HIS A 24 -12.24 -3.84 -6.28
N ASP A 25 -11.73 -3.07 -5.32
CA ASP A 25 -11.97 -1.62 -5.24
C ASP A 25 -11.25 -0.93 -6.42
N GLU A 26 -11.95 -0.07 -7.15
CA GLU A 26 -11.40 0.67 -8.31
C GLU A 26 -10.21 1.56 -7.93
N ARG A 27 -10.06 1.89 -6.65
CA ARG A 27 -8.93 2.66 -6.10
C ARG A 27 -7.75 1.79 -5.68
N ALA A 28 -7.97 0.45 -5.58
CA ALA A 28 -6.96 -0.53 -5.26
C ALA A 28 -6.60 -1.31 -6.54
N ILE A 29 -5.59 -0.87 -7.26
CA ILE A 29 -5.14 -1.53 -8.49
C ILE A 29 -4.21 -2.69 -8.10
N ILE A 30 -4.56 -3.91 -8.52
CA ILE A 30 -3.70 -5.09 -8.37
C ILE A 30 -2.45 -4.88 -9.22
N SER A 31 -1.27 -5.06 -8.63
CA SER A 31 -0.01 -5.04 -9.38
C SER A 31 0.14 -6.37 -10.11
N ASP A 32 0.12 -6.35 -11.45
CA ASP A 32 0.32 -7.53 -12.32
C ASP A 32 1.77 -8.07 -12.31
N ILE A 33 2.60 -7.68 -11.36
CA ILE A 33 3.96 -8.19 -11.25
C ILE A 33 3.90 -9.56 -10.56
N ALA A 34 3.79 -10.60 -11.36
CA ALA A 34 3.95 -11.99 -10.94
C ALA A 34 5.37 -12.20 -10.41
N GLY A 35 5.54 -12.11 -9.11
CA GLY A 35 6.79 -12.40 -8.39
C GLY A 35 6.71 -13.75 -7.71
N THR A 36 7.47 -14.67 -8.23
CA THR A 36 7.82 -16.02 -7.78
C THR A 36 8.05 -16.14 -6.28
N THR A 37 7.34 -17.05 -5.62
CA THR A 37 7.79 -18.10 -4.69
C THR A 37 6.68 -18.52 -3.71
N ARG A 38 6.56 -19.82 -3.53
CA ARG A 38 5.47 -20.59 -2.92
C ARG A 38 5.32 -20.51 -1.40
N ASP A 39 6.01 -19.64 -0.66
CA ASP A 39 6.13 -19.76 0.81
C ASP A 39 5.45 -18.65 1.63
N THR A 40 5.04 -17.53 1.05
CA THR A 40 4.20 -16.51 1.70
C THR A 40 3.26 -15.93 0.65
N ILE A 41 1.95 -16.18 0.79
CA ILE A 41 0.95 -15.59 -0.10
C ILE A 41 0.75 -14.15 0.36
N GLU A 42 1.50 -13.23 -0.24
CA GLU A 42 1.33 -11.78 -0.09
C GLU A 42 0.50 -11.30 -1.27
N GLU A 43 -0.51 -10.47 -1.01
CA GLU A 43 -1.29 -9.78 -2.04
C GLU A 43 -0.81 -8.34 -2.10
N GLU A 44 -0.42 -7.89 -3.28
CA GLU A 44 -0.01 -6.51 -3.51
C GLU A 44 -1.17 -5.72 -4.09
N LEU A 45 -1.45 -4.58 -3.50
CA LEU A 45 -2.45 -3.64 -3.97
C LEU A 45 -1.93 -2.20 -3.85
N ARG A 46 -2.52 -1.30 -4.62
CA ARG A 46 -2.18 0.12 -4.57
C ARG A 46 -3.35 0.89 -3.96
N ILE A 47 -3.06 1.70 -2.93
CA ILE A 47 -4.02 2.62 -2.31
C ILE A 47 -3.54 4.04 -2.62
N GLY A 48 -4.27 4.76 -3.47
CA GLY A 48 -3.78 6.04 -4.02
C GLY A 48 -2.45 5.85 -4.76
N THR A 49 -1.41 6.55 -4.33
CA THR A 49 -0.05 6.44 -4.90
C THR A 49 0.81 5.38 -4.20
N HIS A 50 0.34 4.77 -3.09
CA HIS A 50 1.13 3.89 -2.24
C HIS A 50 0.98 2.42 -2.61
N LEU A 51 2.12 1.71 -2.66
CA LEU A 51 2.14 0.26 -2.76
C LEU A 51 1.94 -0.34 -1.36
N VAL A 52 0.98 -1.24 -1.25
CA VAL A 52 0.61 -1.91 -0.01
C VAL A 52 0.67 -3.43 -0.21
N LYS A 53 1.21 -4.15 0.77
CA LYS A 53 1.27 -5.61 0.80
C LYS A 53 0.40 -6.14 1.92
N ILE A 54 -0.63 -6.92 1.59
CA ILE A 54 -1.39 -7.65 2.60
C ILE A 54 -0.62 -8.93 2.93
N ILE A 55 -0.19 -9.06 4.18
CA ILE A 55 0.58 -10.22 4.64
C ILE A 55 -0.32 -11.26 5.30
N ASP A 56 0.14 -12.54 5.32
CA ASP A 56 -0.56 -13.71 5.89
C ASP A 56 -1.96 -13.96 5.28
N THR A 57 -2.10 -13.75 3.97
CA THR A 57 -3.38 -13.98 3.27
C THR A 57 -3.80 -15.46 3.26
N ALA A 58 -2.88 -16.39 3.45
CA ALA A 58 -3.18 -17.81 3.60
C ALA A 58 -4.12 -18.08 4.79
N GLY A 59 -3.83 -17.47 5.95
CA GLY A 59 -4.72 -17.56 7.12
C GLY A 59 -6.09 -16.92 6.92
N ILE A 60 -6.22 -16.02 5.93
CA ILE A 60 -7.47 -15.36 5.57
C ILE A 60 -8.29 -16.23 4.60
N ARG A 61 -7.64 -16.89 3.63
CA ARG A 61 -8.29 -17.71 2.59
C ARG A 61 -8.68 -19.09 3.09
N ASP A 62 -7.88 -19.72 3.95
CA ASP A 62 -8.08 -21.08 4.46
C ASP A 62 -9.09 -21.16 5.63
N SER A 63 -9.76 -20.08 5.99
CA SER A 63 -10.66 -20.01 7.15
C SER A 63 -11.94 -20.85 7.04
N GLN A 64 -12.08 -21.71 6.04
CA GLN A 64 -13.26 -22.57 5.89
C GLN A 64 -13.15 -23.94 6.57
N GLU A 65 -11.97 -24.45 6.90
CA GLU A 65 -11.85 -25.74 7.58
C GLU A 65 -10.59 -25.87 8.45
N LYS A 66 -10.81 -26.07 9.75
CA LYS A 66 -9.90 -26.58 10.78
C LYS A 66 -8.80 -25.65 11.29
N ILE A 67 -8.82 -25.49 12.60
CA ILE A 67 -7.74 -25.12 13.55
C ILE A 67 -7.96 -23.78 14.26
N GLU A 68 -8.85 -23.80 15.25
CA GLU A 68 -9.07 -22.68 16.19
C GLU A 68 -7.85 -22.31 17.07
N GLN A 69 -6.91 -23.22 17.28
CA GLN A 69 -5.75 -22.96 18.15
C GLN A 69 -4.53 -22.33 17.43
N ILE A 70 -4.46 -22.38 16.10
CA ILE A 70 -3.37 -21.76 15.32
C ILE A 70 -3.62 -20.25 15.10
N GLY A 71 -4.84 -19.77 15.30
CA GLY A 71 -5.24 -18.39 15.01
C GLY A 71 -4.47 -17.32 15.78
N ILE A 72 -4.26 -17.50 17.09
CA ILE A 72 -3.63 -16.47 17.96
C ILE A 72 -2.12 -16.38 17.70
N SER A 73 -1.44 -17.51 17.53
CA SER A 73 0.01 -17.50 17.26
C SER A 73 0.35 -16.93 15.87
N ARG A 74 -0.45 -17.24 14.85
CA ARG A 74 -0.33 -16.62 13.52
C ARG A 74 -0.64 -15.13 13.56
N SER A 75 -1.69 -14.72 14.27
CA SER A 75 -2.03 -13.33 14.46
C SER A 75 -0.90 -12.54 15.12
N LYS A 76 -0.18 -13.11 16.08
CA LYS A 76 0.99 -12.49 16.72
C LYS A 76 2.10 -12.23 15.71
N LYS A 77 2.46 -13.25 14.92
CA LYS A 77 3.50 -13.10 13.91
C LYS A 77 3.12 -12.07 12.85
N ALA A 78 1.88 -12.10 12.34
CA ALA A 78 1.39 -11.12 11.39
C ALA A 78 1.42 -9.69 11.97
N VAL A 79 1.07 -9.52 13.26
CA VAL A 79 1.16 -8.25 13.97
C VAL A 79 2.61 -7.79 14.07
N GLU A 80 3.56 -8.69 14.37
CA GLU A 80 4.99 -8.35 14.46
C GLU A 80 5.57 -7.89 13.10
N ASP A 81 5.19 -8.54 12.01
CA ASP A 81 5.73 -8.31 10.67
C ASP A 81 5.06 -7.13 9.93
N ALA A 82 3.89 -6.67 10.38
CA ALA A 82 3.14 -5.59 9.76
C ALA A 82 3.64 -4.20 10.13
N ASP A 83 3.46 -3.23 9.23
CA ASP A 83 3.62 -1.79 9.48
C ASP A 83 2.30 -1.17 9.95
N ILE A 84 1.17 -1.69 9.47
CA ILE A 84 -0.20 -1.24 9.76
C ILE A 84 -1.06 -2.46 10.08
N ILE A 85 -1.99 -2.30 11.03
CA ILE A 85 -2.90 -3.38 11.46
C ILE A 85 -4.34 -2.97 11.19
N LEU A 86 -5.09 -3.84 10.49
CA LEU A 86 -6.54 -3.76 10.33
C LEU A 86 -7.19 -4.76 11.27
N ALA A 87 -7.80 -4.29 12.35
CA ALA A 87 -8.42 -5.12 13.37
C ALA A 87 -9.93 -5.21 13.16
N LEU A 88 -10.42 -6.37 12.69
CA LEU A 88 -11.83 -6.60 12.38
C LEU A 88 -12.60 -7.22 13.53
N PHE A 89 -13.76 -6.64 13.82
CA PHE A 89 -14.74 -7.13 14.80
C PHE A 89 -16.13 -7.22 14.17
N ASP A 90 -16.91 -8.20 14.61
CA ASP A 90 -18.28 -8.39 14.14
C ASP A 90 -19.23 -7.48 14.93
N GLY A 91 -19.78 -6.46 14.27
CA GLY A 91 -20.70 -5.48 14.87
C GLY A 91 -22.06 -6.04 15.25
N SER A 92 -22.47 -7.19 14.70
CA SER A 92 -23.77 -7.78 14.91
C SER A 92 -23.91 -8.59 16.20
N ARG A 93 -22.84 -8.74 16.97
CA ARG A 93 -22.81 -9.48 18.25
C ARG A 93 -21.98 -8.76 19.30
N GLU A 94 -22.16 -9.15 20.55
CA GLU A 94 -21.30 -8.70 21.64
C GLU A 94 -19.90 -9.31 21.53
N LEU A 95 -18.91 -8.64 22.10
CA LEU A 95 -17.54 -9.13 22.18
C LEU A 95 -17.44 -10.30 23.16
N ASP A 96 -16.84 -11.38 22.70
CA ASP A 96 -16.51 -12.53 23.55
C ASP A 96 -15.05 -12.49 24.07
N LEU A 97 -14.63 -13.57 24.71
CA LEU A 97 -13.29 -13.67 25.30
C LEU A 97 -12.18 -13.55 24.24
N GLN A 98 -12.35 -14.17 23.08
CA GLN A 98 -11.33 -14.11 22.01
C GLN A 98 -11.19 -12.71 21.41
N ASP A 99 -12.32 -11.97 21.25
CA ASP A 99 -12.27 -10.57 20.81
C ASP A 99 -11.50 -9.70 21.82
N LYS A 100 -11.70 -9.94 23.13
CA LYS A 100 -11.00 -9.23 24.20
C LYS A 100 -9.51 -9.58 24.24
N GLU A 101 -9.15 -10.82 23.96
CA GLU A 101 -7.75 -11.25 23.84
C GLU A 101 -7.05 -10.53 22.66
N ILE A 102 -7.71 -10.42 21.51
CA ILE A 102 -7.21 -9.66 20.36
C ILE A 102 -7.02 -8.18 20.73
N LEU A 103 -8.01 -7.55 21.38
CA LEU A 103 -7.88 -6.17 21.84
C LEU A 103 -6.70 -5.98 22.79
N THR A 104 -6.52 -6.92 23.75
CA THR A 104 -5.40 -6.90 24.69
C THR A 104 -4.06 -7.04 24.01
N LEU A 105 -3.96 -7.90 22.97
CA LEU A 105 -2.78 -8.04 22.15
C LEU A 105 -2.44 -6.70 21.46
N LEU A 106 -3.43 -6.10 20.81
CA LEU A 106 -3.29 -4.88 20.02
C LEU A 106 -2.95 -3.65 20.88
N GLN A 107 -3.43 -3.57 22.12
CA GLN A 107 -3.11 -2.47 23.03
C GLN A 107 -1.62 -2.38 23.40
N LYS A 108 -0.85 -3.46 23.22
CA LYS A 108 0.60 -3.48 23.46
C LYS A 108 1.42 -2.98 22.28
N GLU A 109 0.78 -2.84 21.12
CA GLU A 109 1.43 -2.44 19.88
C GLU A 109 1.53 -0.91 19.79
N LYS A 110 2.67 -0.45 19.27
CA LYS A 110 2.90 0.97 18.98
C LYS A 110 2.58 1.34 17.52
N LYS A 111 2.25 0.33 16.71
CA LYS A 111 1.93 0.48 15.30
C LYS A 111 0.55 1.10 15.11
N PRO A 112 0.28 1.75 13.97
CA PRO A 112 -1.05 2.25 13.64
C PRO A 112 -2.04 1.09 13.52
N ILE A 113 -3.15 1.18 14.22
CA ILE A 113 -4.22 0.18 14.24
C ILE A 113 -5.51 0.84 13.78
N PHE A 114 -6.12 0.29 12.74
CA PHE A 114 -7.45 0.67 12.29
C PHE A 114 -8.47 -0.33 12.84
N TYR A 115 -9.26 0.09 13.82
CA TYR A 115 -10.33 -0.73 14.35
C TYR A 115 -11.54 -0.68 13.41
N ILE A 116 -12.03 -1.84 12.98
CA ILE A 116 -13.11 -1.98 12.02
C ILE A 116 -14.25 -2.78 12.63
N VAL A 117 -15.40 -2.16 12.72
CA VAL A 117 -16.66 -2.82 13.11
C VAL A 117 -17.38 -3.17 11.82
N ASN A 118 -17.25 -4.44 11.45
CA ASN A 118 -17.82 -5.00 10.23
C ASN A 118 -19.28 -5.45 10.43
N LYS A 119 -19.95 -5.77 9.33
CA LYS A 119 -21.36 -6.16 9.25
C LYS A 119 -22.31 -5.04 9.68
N ALA A 120 -22.01 -3.81 9.26
CA ALA A 120 -22.86 -2.64 9.51
C ALA A 120 -24.23 -2.74 8.82
N ASP A 121 -24.40 -3.68 7.89
CA ASP A 121 -25.68 -4.11 7.28
C ASP A 121 -26.61 -4.82 8.26
N LEU A 122 -26.10 -5.26 9.42
CA LEU A 122 -26.85 -5.94 10.47
C LEU A 122 -27.05 -5.04 11.70
N PRO A 123 -28.04 -5.34 12.58
CA PRO A 123 -28.22 -4.58 13.82
C PRO A 123 -26.98 -4.60 14.70
N GLN A 124 -26.49 -3.42 15.08
CA GLN A 124 -25.31 -3.27 15.94
C GLN A 124 -25.62 -3.74 17.37
N LYS A 125 -24.76 -4.64 17.88
CA LYS A 125 -24.79 -5.14 19.27
C LYS A 125 -23.47 -4.89 20.01
N ILE A 126 -22.40 -4.60 19.28
CA ILE A 126 -21.08 -4.32 19.86
C ILE A 126 -21.10 -2.97 20.57
N ASP A 127 -20.46 -2.89 21.74
CA ASP A 127 -20.22 -1.62 22.42
C ASP A 127 -18.99 -0.96 21.80
N LEU A 128 -19.17 0.23 21.22
CA LEU A 128 -18.11 0.97 20.56
C LEU A 128 -17.15 1.67 21.53
N ALA A 129 -17.58 1.89 22.78
CA ALA A 129 -16.74 2.58 23.78
C ALA A 129 -15.53 1.76 24.23
N ILE A 130 -15.50 0.47 23.89
CA ILE A 130 -14.39 -0.41 24.24
C ILE A 130 -13.14 -0.16 23.37
N PHE A 131 -13.29 0.46 22.21
CA PHE A 131 -12.17 0.74 21.31
C PHE A 131 -11.39 1.97 21.76
N PRO A 132 -10.03 1.95 21.72
CA PRO A 132 -9.21 3.09 22.13
C PRO A 132 -9.39 4.34 21.26
N GLN A 133 -9.91 4.16 20.05
CA GLN A 133 -10.22 5.23 19.10
C GLN A 133 -11.51 4.88 18.35
N GLU A 134 -12.13 5.87 17.70
CA GLU A 134 -13.35 5.67 16.94
C GLU A 134 -13.18 4.63 15.83
N PRO A 135 -13.92 3.49 15.87
CA PRO A 135 -13.79 2.46 14.87
C PRO A 135 -14.48 2.84 13.55
N ILE A 136 -13.98 2.29 12.45
CA ILE A 136 -14.61 2.40 11.14
C ILE A 136 -15.78 1.41 11.07
N LYS A 137 -17.00 1.92 10.94
CA LYS A 137 -18.18 1.07 10.72
C LYS A 137 -18.39 0.86 9.24
N MET A 138 -18.44 -0.41 8.81
CA MET A 138 -18.61 -0.77 7.40
C MET A 138 -19.22 -2.16 7.24
N SER A 139 -19.72 -2.46 6.05
CA SER A 139 -20.00 -3.81 5.58
C SER A 139 -18.96 -4.21 4.56
N ALA A 140 -18.05 -5.10 4.93
CA ALA A 140 -16.98 -5.55 4.07
C ALA A 140 -17.47 -6.28 2.81
N LYS A 141 -18.75 -6.66 2.74
CA LYS A 141 -19.37 -7.23 1.55
C LYS A 141 -19.84 -6.18 0.55
N GLU A 142 -20.13 -4.99 1.03
CA GLU A 142 -20.78 -3.95 0.25
C GLU A 142 -19.77 -2.87 -0.18
N ASP A 143 -19.02 -2.32 0.76
CA ASP A 143 -18.19 -1.15 0.50
C ASP A 143 -17.03 -1.04 1.49
N ALA A 144 -15.81 -0.85 0.97
CA ALA A 144 -14.60 -0.58 1.74
C ALA A 144 -14.10 0.88 1.59
N SER A 145 -14.82 1.74 0.87
CA SER A 145 -14.35 3.10 0.51
C SER A 145 -13.95 3.95 1.72
N LYS A 146 -14.67 3.86 2.83
CA LYS A 146 -14.33 4.57 4.08
C LYS A 146 -12.99 4.13 4.65
N LEU A 147 -12.70 2.83 4.60
CA LEU A 147 -11.42 2.29 5.05
C LEU A 147 -10.30 2.69 4.10
N VAL A 148 -10.51 2.53 2.79
CA VAL A 148 -9.54 2.91 1.75
C VAL A 148 -9.17 4.38 1.89
N HIS A 149 -10.16 5.28 2.00
CA HIS A 149 -9.90 6.72 2.17
C HIS A 149 -9.14 7.04 3.46
N ARG A 150 -9.45 6.35 4.57
CA ARG A 150 -8.74 6.55 5.84
C ARG A 150 -7.30 6.03 5.80
N LEU A 151 -7.07 4.91 5.10
CA LEU A 151 -5.74 4.38 4.84
C LEU A 151 -4.93 5.31 3.93
N GLU A 152 -5.52 5.79 2.83
CA GLU A 152 -4.89 6.75 1.92
C GLU A 152 -4.42 8.00 2.66
N ASN A 153 -5.32 8.64 3.42
CA ASN A 153 -4.97 9.83 4.21
C ASN A 153 -3.84 9.56 5.22
N TYR A 154 -3.83 8.39 5.84
CA TYR A 154 -2.76 8.00 6.75
C TYR A 154 -1.44 7.83 5.99
N LEU A 155 -1.43 7.09 4.88
CA LEU A 155 -0.24 6.85 4.06
C LEU A 155 0.33 8.15 3.50
N ASP A 156 -0.52 9.05 3.00
CA ASP A 156 -0.12 10.39 2.54
C ASP A 156 0.52 11.22 3.66
N SER A 157 0.06 11.06 4.91
CA SER A 157 0.66 11.75 6.06
C SER A 157 2.06 11.24 6.38
N GLN A 158 2.31 9.94 6.16
CA GLN A 158 3.63 9.33 6.37
C GLN A 158 4.63 9.75 5.28
N ASP A 159 4.18 9.92 4.04
CA ASP A 159 5.03 10.40 2.94
C ASP A 159 5.49 11.86 3.13
N LYS A 160 4.70 12.68 3.83
CA LYS A 160 5.13 14.04 4.18
C LYS A 160 6.31 14.07 5.16
N GLU A 161 6.52 13.00 5.92
CA GLU A 161 7.69 12.84 6.79
C GLU A 161 8.88 12.19 6.06
N SER A 162 8.64 11.41 5.01
CA SER A 162 9.67 10.95 4.10
C SER A 162 9.81 11.98 2.97
N GLU A 163 10.55 13.06 3.21
CA GLU A 163 11.09 13.88 2.13
C GLU A 163 11.70 12.95 1.10
N ILE A 164 11.19 12.99 -0.13
CA ILE A 164 11.86 12.34 -1.26
C ILE A 164 13.18 13.07 -1.46
N LEU A 165 14.19 12.64 -0.74
CA LEU A 165 15.54 13.17 -0.86
C LEU A 165 16.11 12.67 -2.19
N LEU A 166 16.07 13.53 -3.20
CA LEU A 166 16.89 13.34 -4.39
C LEU A 166 18.34 13.47 -3.94
N THR A 167 18.99 12.34 -3.71
CA THR A 167 20.31 12.25 -3.07
C THR A 167 21.46 12.58 -4.01
N SER A 168 21.23 12.73 -5.31
CA SER A 168 22.28 13.06 -6.28
C SER A 168 21.91 14.27 -7.13
N THR A 169 22.91 15.10 -7.43
CA THR A 169 22.79 16.23 -8.37
C THR A 169 22.19 15.80 -9.72
N TYR A 170 22.49 14.58 -10.13
CA TYR A 170 21.97 13.98 -11.37
C TYR A 170 20.44 13.77 -11.32
N GLN A 171 19.91 13.26 -10.21
CA GLN A 171 18.45 13.09 -10.04
C GLN A 171 17.74 14.42 -10.02
N ILE A 172 18.32 15.43 -9.33
CA ILE A 172 17.77 16.78 -9.30
C ILE A 172 17.72 17.38 -10.70
N GLN A 173 18.80 17.25 -11.46
CA GLN A 173 18.87 17.74 -12.85
C GLN A 173 17.86 17.02 -13.76
N ALA A 174 17.69 15.71 -13.61
CA ALA A 174 16.72 14.94 -14.41
C ALA A 174 15.28 15.38 -14.13
N VAL A 175 14.92 15.59 -12.86
CA VAL A 175 13.59 16.10 -12.48
C VAL A 175 13.38 17.54 -12.99
N SER A 176 14.39 18.40 -12.87
CA SER A 176 14.30 19.78 -13.37
C SER A 176 14.07 19.83 -14.90
N LYS A 177 14.82 19.03 -15.66
CA LYS A 177 14.62 18.91 -17.12
C LYS A 177 13.26 18.37 -17.48
N THR A 178 12.76 17.37 -16.74
CA THR A 178 11.41 16.84 -16.94
C THR A 178 10.36 17.92 -16.72
N LEU A 179 10.49 18.73 -15.67
CA LEU A 179 9.57 19.80 -15.38
C LEU A 179 9.56 20.90 -16.48
N GLU A 180 10.73 21.26 -16.99
CA GLU A 180 10.84 22.20 -18.11
C GLU A 180 10.15 21.66 -19.37
N ALA A 181 10.48 20.42 -19.76
CA ALA A 181 9.88 19.77 -20.93
C ALA A 181 8.36 19.65 -20.84
N ILE A 182 7.81 19.34 -19.66
CA ILE A 182 6.35 19.28 -19.46
C ILE A 182 5.73 20.68 -19.58
N LYS A 183 6.36 21.73 -19.06
CA LYS A 183 5.86 23.11 -19.18
C LYS A 183 5.83 23.56 -20.64
N GLU A 184 6.90 23.30 -21.40
CA GLU A 184 6.97 23.61 -22.82
C GLU A 184 5.91 22.82 -23.62
N ALA A 185 5.76 21.53 -23.32
CA ALA A 185 4.70 20.71 -23.93
C ALA A 185 3.30 21.32 -23.68
N GLY A 186 3.02 21.79 -22.46
CA GLY A 186 1.72 22.37 -22.12
C GLY A 186 1.35 23.58 -22.98
N SER A 187 2.27 24.52 -23.18
CA SER A 187 2.04 25.71 -24.04
C SER A 187 1.83 25.35 -25.50
N LEU A 188 2.59 24.38 -26.02
CA LEU A 188 2.49 23.92 -27.41
C LEU A 188 1.19 23.16 -27.70
N LEU A 189 0.61 22.52 -26.70
CA LEU A 189 -0.70 21.89 -26.81
C LEU A 189 -1.80 22.93 -26.99
N GLU A 190 -1.73 24.05 -26.27
CA GLU A 190 -2.67 25.18 -26.41
C GLU A 190 -2.54 25.85 -27.78
N GLU A 191 -1.34 25.90 -28.36
CA GLU A 191 -1.06 26.42 -29.70
C GLU A 191 -1.45 25.46 -30.83
N GLY A 192 -1.83 24.20 -30.50
CA GLY A 192 -2.20 23.17 -31.47
C GLY A 192 -1.01 22.50 -32.17
N SER A 193 0.21 22.68 -31.68
CA SER A 193 1.43 22.14 -32.27
C SER A 193 1.73 20.70 -31.75
N LEU A 194 0.95 19.71 -32.22
CA LEU A 194 0.97 18.34 -31.69
C LEU A 194 2.33 17.64 -31.88
N GLU A 195 3.06 17.92 -32.95
CA GLU A 195 4.39 17.31 -33.18
C GLU A 195 5.41 17.78 -32.15
N LEU A 196 5.45 19.08 -31.86
CA LEU A 196 6.33 19.64 -30.83
C LEU A 196 5.90 19.23 -29.43
N PHE A 197 4.61 19.16 -29.17
CA PHE A 197 4.08 18.60 -27.92
C PHE A 197 4.59 17.17 -27.68
N ALA A 198 4.47 16.30 -28.69
CA ALA A 198 4.94 14.91 -28.59
C ALA A 198 6.45 14.83 -28.39
N PHE A 199 7.23 15.72 -29.02
CA PHE A 199 8.68 15.79 -28.84
C PHE A 199 9.05 16.10 -27.38
N HIS A 200 8.51 17.17 -26.79
CA HIS A 200 8.79 17.55 -25.41
C HIS A 200 8.29 16.52 -24.39
N LEU A 201 7.18 15.85 -24.68
CA LEU A 201 6.69 14.78 -23.82
C LEU A 201 7.66 13.59 -23.82
N ASN A 202 8.21 13.21 -24.97
CA ASN A 202 9.22 12.17 -25.06
C ASN A 202 10.52 12.56 -24.34
N GLU A 203 10.94 13.82 -24.42
CA GLU A 203 12.10 14.34 -23.69
C GLU A 203 11.89 14.25 -22.16
N ALA A 204 10.69 14.57 -21.69
CA ALA A 204 10.32 14.40 -20.29
C ALA A 204 10.39 12.94 -19.83
N ILE A 205 9.82 12.01 -20.63
CA ILE A 205 9.87 10.56 -20.36
C ILE A 205 11.33 10.05 -20.34
N GLU A 206 12.15 10.46 -21.30
CA GLU A 206 13.56 10.07 -21.34
C GLU A 206 14.34 10.56 -20.12
N SER A 207 14.11 11.80 -19.69
CA SER A 207 14.73 12.37 -18.50
C SER A 207 14.35 11.63 -17.23
N LEU A 208 13.09 11.25 -17.05
CA LEU A 208 12.63 10.43 -15.92
C LEU A 208 13.18 9.01 -15.97
N SER A 209 13.26 8.41 -17.17
CA SER A 209 13.77 7.04 -17.32
C SER A 209 15.21 6.89 -16.82
N LYS A 210 16.01 7.96 -16.87
CA LYS A 210 17.37 8.01 -16.34
C LYS A 210 17.44 7.85 -14.82
N ILE A 211 16.37 8.20 -14.09
CA ILE A 211 16.29 8.02 -12.63
C ILE A 211 15.90 6.58 -12.28
N THR A 212 15.00 5.98 -13.06
CA THR A 212 14.38 4.68 -12.75
C THR A 212 15.15 3.48 -13.29
N ARG A 213 15.98 3.66 -14.31
CA ARG A 213 16.84 2.59 -14.83
C ARG A 213 18.13 2.52 -14.02
N PRO A 214 18.46 1.36 -13.40
CA PRO A 214 19.80 1.17 -12.85
C PRO A 214 20.82 1.31 -13.99
N TYR A 215 21.86 2.08 -13.75
CA TYR A 215 22.98 2.19 -14.71
C TYR A 215 23.48 0.80 -15.06
N GLY A 216 23.43 0.44 -16.33
CA GLY A 216 24.14 -0.74 -16.82
C GLY A 216 25.65 -0.55 -16.60
N VAL A 217 26.35 -1.60 -16.21
CA VAL A 217 27.82 -1.55 -16.00
C VAL A 217 28.52 -0.99 -17.24
N ASP A 218 28.00 -1.25 -18.44
CA ASP A 218 28.52 -0.78 -19.72
C ASP A 218 28.40 0.75 -19.89
N GLU A 219 27.28 1.38 -19.49
CA GLU A 219 27.12 2.83 -19.53
C GLU A 219 28.05 3.56 -18.52
N MET A 220 28.35 2.91 -17.41
CA MET A 220 29.28 3.43 -16.41
C MET A 220 30.73 3.37 -16.92
N LEU A 221 31.10 2.31 -17.62
CA LEU A 221 32.40 2.15 -18.25
C LEU A 221 32.61 3.15 -19.40
N ASP A 222 31.61 3.36 -20.26
CA ASP A 222 31.68 4.32 -21.35
C ASP A 222 31.86 5.77 -20.85
N LYS A 223 31.19 6.15 -19.77
CA LYS A 223 31.40 7.46 -19.13
C LYS A 223 32.76 7.59 -18.45
N MET A 224 33.25 6.52 -17.82
CA MET A 224 34.57 6.51 -17.20
C MET A 224 35.68 6.62 -18.27
N PHE A 225 35.56 5.87 -19.38
CA PHE A 225 36.55 5.90 -20.46
C PHE A 225 36.44 7.15 -21.35
N GLY A 226 35.22 7.70 -21.52
CA GLY A 226 35.00 8.96 -22.25
C GLY A 226 35.51 10.21 -21.53
N SER A 227 35.71 10.16 -20.21
CA SER A 227 36.28 11.25 -19.40
C SER A 227 37.81 11.14 -19.26
N PHE A 228 38.41 10.00 -19.58
CA PHE A 228 39.85 9.84 -19.65
C PHE A 228 40.30 10.20 -21.06
N CYS A 229 40.68 11.45 -21.29
CA CYS A 229 41.56 11.80 -22.39
C CYS A 229 42.84 11.00 -22.19
N LEU A 230 43.02 9.93 -22.98
CA LEU A 230 44.32 9.31 -23.18
C LEU A 230 45.19 10.37 -23.86
N GLY A 231 45.91 11.10 -23.04
CA GLY A 231 46.94 12.02 -23.48
C GLY A 231 48.00 11.27 -24.27
N LYS A 232 48.28 11.80 -25.42
CA LYS A 232 49.56 11.61 -26.08
C LYS A 232 50.70 12.18 -25.24
#